data_6f4982e82cb20934a5a815760cf9c767
#
_entry.id   6f4982e82cb20934a5a815760cf9c767
#
_cell.length_a   1.000
_cell.length_b   1.000
_cell.length_c   1.000
_cell.angle_alpha   90.00
_cell.angle_beta   90.00
_cell.angle_gamma   90.00
#
_symmetry.space_group_name_H-M   'P 1'
#
loop_
_entity.id
_entity.type
_entity.pdbx_description
1 polymer ?
#
loop_
_entity_poly.entity_id
_entity_poly.type
_entity_poly.pdbx_seq_one_letter_code
_entity_poly.pdbx_strand_id
1 'polypeptide(L)'
;FISEAIDQTRGWFYTLSAIAACLFDSPAFLNCIVLGHVQDKEGRKMSKHIGNVVDPWVLLDNQGADAVRWYFYTSSMPWLPNRFSAEAVSESQRKYMGTFWNTYAFYILYADIDNFDPTRHELVRENLTPMDRWILSRLNTLIGRVEAYLDDLKMTEAGREMQDFMDDLSNWYVRRCRERYWGKDMTADKEAAYMTLYTVLKTMALISAPFTPFMSETMYQNMVRTVDKSAPESIHLCDWPKKDESFIDPELEANMAAVLDIVVLGRSARNAANIKNRQPVASMYVQGKALPDMYVSIIADELNVKEVRFVDDASSFISYRVKPQLKTLGPRY
;
A
#
# COMPACT_ATOMS: atom_id res chain seq x y z
N PHE A 1 -16.84 13.58 17.99
CA PHE A 1 -16.82 12.46 17.06
C PHE A 1 -17.51 11.24 17.66
N ILE A 2 -18.36 10.56 16.88
CA ILE A 2 -19.05 9.33 17.30
C ILE A 2 -19.14 8.37 16.10
N SER A 3 -19.12 7.06 16.35
CA SER A 3 -19.24 6.04 15.32
C SER A 3 -19.97 4.81 15.85
N GLU A 4 -21.02 4.40 15.14
CA GLU A 4 -21.80 3.20 15.39
C GLU A 4 -22.61 2.81 14.13
N ALA A 5 -23.30 1.68 14.19
CA ALA A 5 -24.10 1.19 13.09
C ALA A 5 -25.36 2.03 12.84
N ILE A 6 -25.92 1.92 11.63
CA ILE A 6 -27.05 2.72 11.15
C ILE A 6 -28.33 2.59 12.00
N ASP A 7 -28.51 1.47 12.73
CA ASP A 7 -29.65 1.27 13.62
C ASP A 7 -29.69 2.27 14.79
N GLN A 8 -28.54 2.88 15.13
CA GLN A 8 -28.44 3.89 16.19
C GLN A 8 -29.13 5.24 15.87
N THR A 9 -29.60 5.41 14.65
CA THR A 9 -30.54 6.49 14.30
C THR A 9 -31.87 6.40 15.06
N ARG A 10 -32.20 5.22 15.60
CA ARG A 10 -33.33 4.95 16.48
C ARG A 10 -32.92 4.55 17.91
N GLY A 11 -31.67 4.85 18.28
CA GLY A 11 -31.08 4.53 19.57
C GLY A 11 -30.16 5.63 20.06
N TRP A 12 -28.88 5.34 20.18
CA TRP A 12 -27.92 6.23 20.80
C TRP A 12 -27.78 7.59 20.10
N PHE A 13 -27.71 7.64 18.78
CA PHE A 13 -27.60 8.92 18.05
C PHE A 13 -28.81 9.82 18.30
N TYR A 14 -30.01 9.26 18.23
CA TYR A 14 -31.25 9.98 18.51
C TYR A 14 -31.31 10.49 19.96
N THR A 15 -31.00 9.60 20.91
CA THR A 15 -31.06 9.94 22.34
C THR A 15 -30.08 11.05 22.71
N LEU A 16 -28.81 10.96 22.24
CA LEU A 16 -27.82 12.01 22.47
C LEU A 16 -28.25 13.34 21.86
N SER A 17 -28.75 13.32 20.63
CA SER A 17 -29.19 14.54 19.93
C SER A 17 -30.39 15.18 20.62
N ALA A 18 -31.37 14.39 21.09
CA ALA A 18 -32.52 14.88 21.82
C ALA A 18 -32.11 15.53 23.16
N ILE A 19 -31.25 14.87 23.94
CA ILE A 19 -30.75 15.40 25.21
C ILE A 19 -29.97 16.70 24.98
N ALA A 20 -29.07 16.72 24.00
CA ALA A 20 -28.25 17.89 23.71
C ALA A 20 -29.08 19.07 23.23
N ALA A 21 -30.08 18.86 22.38
CA ALA A 21 -30.99 19.90 21.94
C ALA A 21 -31.82 20.47 23.10
N CYS A 22 -32.32 19.60 24.02
CA CYS A 22 -33.11 20.04 25.16
C CYS A 22 -32.30 20.79 26.21
N LEU A 23 -31.05 20.43 26.47
CA LEU A 23 -30.26 20.97 27.56
C LEU A 23 -29.28 22.07 27.13
N PHE A 24 -28.75 22.00 25.91
CA PHE A 24 -27.65 22.85 25.49
C PHE A 24 -27.91 23.64 24.22
N ASP A 25 -29.03 23.41 23.53
CA ASP A 25 -29.40 24.04 22.25
C ASP A 25 -28.24 23.92 21.21
N SER A 26 -27.57 22.76 21.18
CA SER A 26 -26.44 22.49 20.35
C SER A 26 -26.38 21.01 19.95
N PRO A 27 -25.70 20.65 18.83
CA PRO A 27 -25.51 19.25 18.47
C PRO A 27 -24.63 18.51 19.49
N ALA A 28 -24.94 17.23 19.77
CA ALA A 28 -24.18 16.40 20.68
C ALA A 28 -22.81 15.99 20.08
N PHE A 29 -22.66 16.00 18.76
CA PHE A 29 -21.46 15.64 18.03
C PHE A 29 -21.39 16.39 16.69
N LEU A 30 -20.17 16.70 16.26
CA LEU A 30 -19.92 17.40 14.99
C LEU A 30 -19.69 16.44 13.83
N ASN A 31 -19.12 15.26 14.13
CA ASN A 31 -18.82 14.24 13.13
C ASN A 31 -19.41 12.89 13.57
N CYS A 32 -20.01 12.18 12.62
CA CYS A 32 -20.57 10.85 12.84
C CYS A 32 -20.21 9.93 11.68
N ILE A 33 -19.52 8.83 11.97
CA ILE A 33 -19.31 7.75 10.99
C ILE A 33 -20.37 6.69 11.25
N VAL A 34 -21.29 6.56 10.30
CA VAL A 34 -22.36 5.55 10.37
C VAL A 34 -21.90 4.28 9.68
N LEU A 35 -21.79 3.18 10.42
CA LEU A 35 -21.29 1.92 9.90
C LEU A 35 -22.38 1.12 9.17
N GLY A 36 -22.05 0.57 8.01
CA GLY A 36 -22.88 -0.36 7.27
C GLY A 36 -22.97 -1.74 7.93
N HIS A 37 -23.91 -2.55 7.48
CA HIS A 37 -24.07 -3.90 8.00
C HIS A 37 -22.98 -4.85 7.51
N VAL A 38 -22.53 -5.75 8.38
CA VAL A 38 -21.68 -6.88 8.00
C VAL A 38 -22.58 -8.00 7.46
N GLN A 39 -22.24 -8.49 6.26
CA GLN A 39 -22.97 -9.50 5.52
C GLN A 39 -22.12 -10.77 5.31
N ASP A 40 -22.74 -11.89 5.00
CA ASP A 40 -22.03 -13.10 4.58
C ASP A 40 -21.36 -12.91 3.19
N LYS A 41 -20.61 -13.90 2.73
CA LYS A 41 -19.90 -13.86 1.44
C LYS A 41 -20.84 -13.69 0.22
N GLU A 42 -22.10 -14.10 0.34
CA GLU A 42 -23.13 -13.91 -0.69
C GLU A 42 -23.83 -12.55 -0.60
N GLY A 43 -23.53 -11.72 0.40
CA GLY A 43 -24.16 -10.43 0.62
C GLY A 43 -25.51 -10.48 1.35
N ARG A 44 -25.79 -11.58 2.06
CA ARG A 44 -27.02 -11.73 2.86
C ARG A 44 -26.76 -11.31 4.31
N LYS A 45 -27.79 -10.82 4.97
CA LYS A 45 -27.72 -10.51 6.40
C LYS A 45 -27.35 -11.77 7.20
N MET A 46 -26.36 -11.65 8.08
CA MET A 46 -26.01 -12.75 9.00
C MET A 46 -27.13 -13.00 10.02
N SER A 47 -27.49 -14.24 10.21
CA SER A 47 -28.52 -14.67 11.17
C SER A 47 -28.19 -16.04 11.73
N LYS A 48 -28.37 -16.19 13.04
CA LYS A 48 -28.22 -17.49 13.72
C LYS A 48 -29.17 -18.54 13.16
N HIS A 49 -30.38 -18.14 12.72
CA HIS A 49 -31.37 -19.05 12.12
C HIS A 49 -30.93 -19.59 10.76
N ILE A 50 -30.19 -18.81 9.99
CA ILE A 50 -29.70 -19.23 8.66
C ILE A 50 -28.37 -19.99 8.79
N GLY A 51 -27.68 -19.87 9.94
CA GLY A 51 -26.41 -20.55 10.17
C GLY A 51 -25.22 -19.94 9.38
N ASN A 52 -25.38 -18.68 8.90
CA ASN A 52 -24.37 -17.98 8.12
C ASN A 52 -23.58 -16.95 8.94
N VAL A 53 -23.62 -17.06 10.27
CA VAL A 53 -22.85 -16.18 11.18
C VAL A 53 -21.40 -16.65 11.19
N VAL A 54 -20.48 -15.73 10.92
CA VAL A 54 -19.03 -15.92 11.09
C VAL A 54 -18.68 -15.62 12.54
N ASP A 55 -18.10 -16.59 13.24
CA ASP A 55 -17.61 -16.38 14.60
C ASP A 55 -16.31 -15.55 14.54
N PRO A 56 -16.29 -14.33 15.12
CA PRO A 56 -15.10 -13.50 15.09
C PRO A 56 -13.89 -14.13 15.81
N TRP A 57 -14.10 -14.94 16.85
CA TRP A 57 -13.01 -15.59 17.58
C TRP A 57 -12.22 -16.56 16.70
N VAL A 58 -12.90 -17.30 15.82
CA VAL A 58 -12.22 -18.19 14.87
C VAL A 58 -11.27 -17.40 13.96
N LEU A 59 -11.66 -16.19 13.54
CA LEU A 59 -10.82 -15.33 12.72
C LEU A 59 -9.69 -14.69 13.51
N LEU A 60 -9.96 -14.26 14.74
CA LEU A 60 -8.95 -13.70 15.62
C LEU A 60 -7.85 -14.71 15.94
N ASP A 61 -8.24 -15.98 16.18
CA ASP A 61 -7.29 -17.06 16.49
C ASP A 61 -6.46 -17.49 15.26
N ASN A 62 -7.06 -17.47 14.05
CA ASN A 62 -6.40 -17.96 12.83
C ASN A 62 -5.64 -16.87 12.06
N GLN A 63 -6.23 -15.68 11.87
CA GLN A 63 -5.66 -14.59 11.09
C GLN A 63 -5.06 -13.48 11.96
N GLY A 64 -5.47 -13.39 13.21
CA GLY A 64 -5.07 -12.34 14.13
C GLY A 64 -5.92 -11.06 14.03
N ALA A 65 -5.88 -10.27 15.10
CA ALA A 65 -6.69 -9.05 15.21
C ALA A 65 -6.31 -8.00 14.15
N ASP A 66 -5.03 -7.84 13.83
CA ASP A 66 -4.57 -6.88 12.82
C ASP A 66 -5.13 -7.18 11.43
N ALA A 67 -5.25 -8.46 11.05
CA ALA A 67 -5.82 -8.84 9.76
C ALA A 67 -7.31 -8.48 9.66
N VAL A 68 -8.06 -8.72 10.73
CA VAL A 68 -9.48 -8.35 10.81
C VAL A 68 -9.66 -6.85 10.79
N ARG A 69 -8.85 -6.09 11.55
CA ARG A 69 -8.84 -4.62 11.55
C ARG A 69 -8.52 -4.07 10.16
N TRP A 70 -7.43 -4.53 9.57
CA TRP A 70 -7.01 -4.11 8.23
C TRP A 70 -8.09 -4.35 7.19
N TYR A 71 -8.73 -5.53 7.23
CA TYR A 71 -9.83 -5.85 6.34
C TYR A 71 -10.98 -4.85 6.46
N PHE A 72 -11.44 -4.57 7.67
CA PHE A 72 -12.57 -3.64 7.87
C PHE A 72 -12.26 -2.21 7.47
N TYR A 73 -11.01 -1.76 7.64
CA TYR A 73 -10.62 -0.41 7.23
C TYR A 73 -10.46 -0.26 5.71
N THR A 74 -10.10 -1.33 4.98
CA THR A 74 -9.66 -1.21 3.58
C THR A 74 -10.58 -1.84 2.54
N SER A 75 -11.44 -2.79 2.95
CA SER A 75 -12.29 -3.57 2.02
C SER A 75 -13.36 -2.73 1.35
N SER A 76 -14.07 -1.91 2.12
CA SER A 76 -15.13 -1.00 1.63
C SER A 76 -15.23 0.24 2.50
N MET A 77 -15.92 1.26 1.98
CA MET A 77 -16.22 2.46 2.79
C MET A 77 -17.04 2.07 4.02
N PRO A 78 -16.78 2.66 5.18
CA PRO A 78 -17.39 2.26 6.46
C PRO A 78 -18.92 2.21 6.43
N TRP A 79 -19.56 3.10 5.68
CA TRP A 79 -21.04 3.21 5.59
C TRP A 79 -21.68 2.24 4.59
N LEU A 80 -20.88 1.52 3.81
CA LEU A 80 -21.39 0.51 2.88
C LEU A 80 -21.50 -0.85 3.56
N PRO A 81 -22.44 -1.71 3.12
CA PRO A 81 -22.47 -3.09 3.57
C PRO A 81 -21.17 -3.80 3.24
N ASN A 82 -20.59 -4.50 4.22
CA ASN A 82 -19.32 -5.19 4.07
C ASN A 82 -19.55 -6.72 4.05
N ARG A 83 -19.09 -7.38 2.99
CA ARG A 83 -19.10 -8.85 2.91
C ARG A 83 -17.92 -9.40 3.70
N PHE A 84 -18.16 -10.32 4.60
CA PHE A 84 -17.17 -10.81 5.55
C PHE A 84 -17.01 -12.32 5.47
N SER A 85 -15.79 -12.78 5.22
CA SER A 85 -15.42 -14.19 5.23
C SER A 85 -13.95 -14.36 5.60
N ALA A 86 -13.58 -15.54 6.08
CA ALA A 86 -12.21 -15.88 6.42
C ALA A 86 -11.27 -15.77 5.21
N GLU A 87 -11.72 -16.15 4.02
CA GLU A 87 -10.96 -16.09 2.79
C GLU A 87 -10.65 -14.63 2.40
N ALA A 88 -11.65 -13.74 2.52
CA ALA A 88 -11.49 -12.33 2.20
C ALA A 88 -10.52 -11.62 3.17
N VAL A 89 -10.60 -11.93 4.47
CA VAL A 89 -9.66 -11.44 5.48
C VAL A 89 -8.24 -11.95 5.19
N SER A 90 -8.08 -13.25 4.91
CA SER A 90 -6.77 -13.83 4.59
C SER A 90 -6.16 -13.26 3.31
N GLU A 91 -6.97 -12.97 2.28
CA GLU A 91 -6.49 -12.33 1.06
C GLU A 91 -6.00 -10.90 1.32
N SER A 92 -6.78 -10.11 2.08
CA SER A 92 -6.43 -8.75 2.47
C SER A 92 -5.15 -8.72 3.32
N GLN A 93 -5.04 -9.62 4.32
CA GLN A 93 -3.85 -9.81 5.14
C GLN A 93 -2.61 -10.09 4.28
N ARG A 94 -2.70 -11.04 3.36
CA ARG A 94 -1.57 -11.43 2.51
C ARG A 94 -1.08 -10.27 1.64
N LYS A 95 -1.99 -9.48 1.07
CA LYS A 95 -1.65 -8.38 0.16
C LYS A 95 -0.86 -7.27 0.85
N TYR A 96 -1.24 -6.88 2.04
CA TYR A 96 -0.57 -5.80 2.76
C TYR A 96 0.40 -6.32 3.81
N MET A 97 -0.12 -6.96 4.86
CA MET A 97 0.69 -7.38 6.01
C MET A 97 1.77 -8.40 5.62
N GLY A 98 1.41 -9.36 4.76
CA GLY A 98 2.37 -10.35 4.24
C GLY A 98 3.48 -9.71 3.41
N THR A 99 3.15 -8.75 2.55
CA THR A 99 4.13 -8.00 1.74
C THR A 99 5.02 -7.15 2.63
N PHE A 100 4.44 -6.44 3.59
CA PHE A 100 5.18 -5.61 4.54
C PHE A 100 6.13 -6.44 5.41
N TRP A 101 5.63 -7.55 5.97
CA TRP A 101 6.44 -8.46 6.78
C TRP A 101 7.60 -9.06 5.99
N ASN A 102 7.39 -9.50 4.76
CA ASN A 102 8.44 -10.06 3.91
C ASN A 102 9.51 -9.01 3.56
N THR A 103 9.10 -7.76 3.33
CA THR A 103 10.03 -6.66 3.08
C THR A 103 10.87 -6.33 4.32
N TYR A 104 10.21 -6.30 5.48
CA TYR A 104 10.88 -6.16 6.78
C TYR A 104 11.85 -7.32 7.04
N ALA A 105 11.42 -8.57 6.85
CA ALA A 105 12.27 -9.74 7.04
C ALA A 105 13.50 -9.75 6.12
N PHE A 106 13.33 -9.27 4.88
CA PHE A 106 14.45 -9.04 3.97
C PHE A 106 15.48 -8.07 4.56
N TYR A 107 15.02 -6.91 5.07
CA TYR A 107 15.90 -5.94 5.71
C TYR A 107 16.65 -6.54 6.90
N ILE A 108 15.94 -7.16 7.84
CA ILE A 108 16.55 -7.76 9.05
C ILE A 108 17.56 -8.83 8.69
N LEU A 109 17.22 -9.73 7.75
CA LEU A 109 18.13 -10.80 7.33
C LEU A 109 19.48 -10.25 6.85
N TYR A 110 19.47 -9.24 5.98
CA TYR A 110 20.71 -8.68 5.45
C TYR A 110 21.42 -7.78 6.46
N ALA A 111 20.68 -7.01 7.26
CA ALA A 111 21.26 -6.21 8.36
C ALA A 111 22.00 -7.09 9.37
N ASP A 112 21.44 -8.25 9.73
CA ASP A 112 22.09 -9.22 10.64
C ASP A 112 23.36 -9.82 10.00
N ILE A 113 23.32 -10.19 8.72
CA ILE A 113 24.48 -10.75 8.00
C ILE A 113 25.62 -9.73 7.95
N ASP A 114 25.32 -8.48 7.70
CA ASP A 114 26.30 -7.40 7.56
C ASP A 114 26.65 -6.72 8.90
N ASN A 115 25.97 -7.09 10.01
CA ASN A 115 26.03 -6.41 11.29
C ASN A 115 25.76 -4.90 11.18
N PHE A 116 24.77 -4.54 10.36
CA PHE A 116 24.43 -3.16 10.08
C PHE A 116 23.64 -2.54 11.25
N ASP A 117 24.17 -1.46 11.81
CA ASP A 117 23.54 -0.70 12.88
C ASP A 117 23.11 0.68 12.36
N PRO A 118 21.80 0.90 12.11
CA PRO A 118 21.31 2.17 11.52
C PRO A 118 21.57 3.39 12.41
N THR A 119 21.90 3.22 13.71
CA THR A 119 22.24 4.35 14.60
C THR A 119 23.63 4.92 14.38
N ARG A 120 24.47 4.23 13.62
CA ARG A 120 25.85 4.61 13.29
C ARG A 120 26.00 5.19 11.90
N HIS A 121 24.91 5.31 11.15
CA HIS A 121 24.89 5.73 9.78
C HIS A 121 23.87 6.84 9.57
N GLU A 122 24.05 7.63 8.53
CA GLU A 122 23.15 8.71 8.15
C GLU A 122 22.64 8.50 6.71
N LEU A 123 21.46 9.05 6.44
CA LEU A 123 20.89 9.06 5.09
C LEU A 123 21.55 10.21 4.29
N VAL A 124 22.67 9.90 3.63
CA VAL A 124 23.46 10.87 2.86
C VAL A 124 22.86 11.03 1.47
N ARG A 125 22.32 12.22 1.16
CA ARG A 125 21.57 12.50 -0.09
C ARG A 125 22.38 12.30 -1.35
N GLU A 126 23.66 12.62 -1.31
CA GLU A 126 24.60 12.51 -2.43
C GLU A 126 24.83 11.07 -2.87
N ASN A 127 24.65 10.12 -1.95
CA ASN A 127 24.82 8.69 -2.21
C ASN A 127 23.54 8.00 -2.71
N LEU A 128 22.39 8.72 -2.73
CA LEU A 128 21.10 8.15 -3.10
C LEU A 128 21.01 7.92 -4.61
N THR A 129 20.72 6.70 -5.00
CA THR A 129 20.37 6.37 -6.39
C THR A 129 19.00 6.96 -6.77
N PRO A 130 18.67 7.03 -8.07
CA PRO A 130 17.34 7.45 -8.50
C PRO A 130 16.20 6.64 -7.87
N MET A 131 16.41 5.32 -7.62
CA MET A 131 15.42 4.47 -6.97
C MET A 131 15.25 4.82 -5.49
N ASP A 132 16.32 5.14 -4.77
CA ASP A 132 16.26 5.61 -3.38
C ASP A 132 15.51 6.93 -3.29
N ARG A 133 15.85 7.89 -4.16
CA ARG A 133 15.14 9.18 -4.21
C ARG A 133 13.67 9.03 -4.53
N TRP A 134 13.33 8.15 -5.47
CA TRP A 134 11.94 7.87 -5.81
C TRP A 134 11.14 7.32 -4.62
N ILE A 135 11.63 6.27 -3.94
CA ILE A 135 10.87 5.66 -2.85
C ILE A 135 10.77 6.59 -1.63
N LEU A 136 11.79 7.41 -1.35
CA LEU A 136 11.76 8.42 -0.30
C LEU A 136 10.80 9.58 -0.65
N SER A 137 10.74 10.01 -1.90
CA SER A 137 9.74 10.97 -2.37
C SER A 137 8.33 10.42 -2.20
N ARG A 138 8.08 9.21 -2.69
CA ARG A 138 6.79 8.50 -2.53
C ARG A 138 6.38 8.35 -1.06
N LEU A 139 7.35 8.06 -0.16
CA LEU A 139 7.10 7.97 1.28
C LEU A 139 6.62 9.30 1.86
N ASN A 140 7.27 10.39 1.52
CA ASN A 140 6.92 11.71 2.04
C ASN A 140 5.58 12.22 1.46
N THR A 141 5.30 11.92 0.21
CA THR A 141 3.98 12.13 -0.41
C THR A 141 2.91 11.31 0.31
N LEU A 142 3.19 10.03 0.62
CA LEU A 142 2.28 9.15 1.35
C LEU A 142 1.95 9.70 2.75
N ILE A 143 2.96 10.13 3.53
CA ILE A 143 2.73 10.68 4.88
C ILE A 143 1.69 11.81 4.82
N GLY A 144 1.89 12.78 3.92
CA GLY A 144 0.96 13.89 3.79
C GLY A 144 -0.44 13.49 3.32
N ARG A 145 -0.56 12.50 2.42
CA ARG A 145 -1.86 12.01 1.96
C ARG A 145 -2.60 11.23 3.04
N VAL A 146 -1.91 10.34 3.74
CA VAL A 146 -2.52 9.55 4.83
C VAL A 146 -2.98 10.46 5.95
N GLU A 147 -2.17 11.45 6.36
CA GLU A 147 -2.56 12.45 7.36
C GLU A 147 -3.83 13.20 6.93
N ALA A 148 -3.86 13.73 5.71
CA ALA A 148 -5.03 14.43 5.19
C ALA A 148 -6.28 13.55 5.11
N TYR A 149 -6.14 12.28 4.72
CA TYR A 149 -7.27 11.35 4.71
C TYR A 149 -7.78 11.02 6.11
N LEU A 150 -6.89 10.86 7.09
CA LEU A 150 -7.29 10.58 8.47
C LEU A 150 -7.98 11.80 9.11
N ASP A 151 -7.49 13.01 8.83
CA ASP A 151 -8.14 14.27 9.28
C ASP A 151 -9.54 14.41 8.70
N ASP A 152 -9.75 13.97 7.45
CA ASP A 152 -11.06 13.91 6.79
C ASP A 152 -11.90 12.67 7.16
N LEU A 153 -11.44 11.81 8.08
CA LEU A 153 -12.07 10.55 8.49
C LEU A 153 -12.24 9.54 7.33
N LYS A 154 -11.33 9.57 6.36
CA LYS A 154 -11.28 8.70 5.17
C LYS A 154 -10.32 7.53 5.38
N MET A 155 -10.59 6.67 6.36
CA MET A 155 -9.71 5.57 6.74
C MET A 155 -9.46 4.57 5.59
N THR A 156 -10.46 4.35 4.75
CA THR A 156 -10.35 3.39 3.63
C THR A 156 -9.38 3.88 2.56
N GLU A 157 -9.43 5.16 2.22
CA GLU A 157 -8.51 5.79 1.29
C GLU A 157 -7.08 5.77 1.86
N ALA A 158 -6.91 6.12 3.13
CA ALA A 158 -5.63 6.08 3.81
C ALA A 158 -5.00 4.67 3.75
N GLY A 159 -5.77 3.63 4.09
CA GLY A 159 -5.29 2.25 4.05
C GLY A 159 -4.94 1.77 2.63
N ARG A 160 -5.70 2.18 1.62
CA ARG A 160 -5.41 1.84 0.22
C ARG A 160 -4.13 2.51 -0.30
N GLU A 161 -3.91 3.77 0.02
CA GLU A 161 -2.65 4.46 -0.31
C GLU A 161 -1.44 3.75 0.33
N MET A 162 -1.57 3.30 1.58
CA MET A 162 -0.51 2.52 2.23
C MET A 162 -0.27 1.17 1.54
N GLN A 163 -1.33 0.49 1.06
CA GLN A 163 -1.20 -0.76 0.33
C GLN A 163 -0.50 -0.55 -1.02
N ASP A 164 -0.88 0.48 -1.77
CA ASP A 164 -0.27 0.81 -3.05
C ASP A 164 1.22 1.16 -2.89
N PHE A 165 1.56 1.91 -1.83
CA PHE A 165 2.95 2.19 -1.49
C PHE A 165 3.75 0.92 -1.16
N MET A 166 3.15 -0.04 -0.45
CA MET A 166 3.82 -1.31 -0.16
C MET A 166 4.09 -2.13 -1.42
N ASP A 167 3.24 -2.04 -2.43
CA ASP A 167 3.49 -2.65 -3.74
C ASP A 167 4.65 -1.96 -4.47
N ASP A 168 4.73 -0.63 -4.43
CA ASP A 168 5.88 0.13 -4.95
C ASP A 168 7.18 -0.26 -4.23
N LEU A 169 7.16 -0.32 -2.90
CA LEU A 169 8.31 -0.66 -2.08
C LEU A 169 8.82 -2.08 -2.38
N SER A 170 7.95 -3.08 -2.30
CA SER A 170 8.33 -4.48 -2.41
C SER A 170 8.61 -4.90 -3.86
N ASN A 171 7.66 -4.61 -4.77
CA ASN A 171 7.68 -5.14 -6.13
C ASN A 171 8.58 -4.33 -7.08
N TRP A 172 8.92 -3.10 -6.70
CA TRP A 172 9.78 -2.23 -7.50
C TRP A 172 11.08 -1.91 -6.78
N TYR A 173 11.05 -1.17 -5.68
CA TYR A 173 12.27 -0.75 -5.00
C TYR A 173 13.12 -1.93 -4.54
N VAL A 174 12.61 -2.77 -3.64
CA VAL A 174 13.39 -3.88 -3.05
C VAL A 174 13.81 -4.87 -4.12
N ARG A 175 12.91 -5.25 -5.04
CA ARG A 175 13.23 -6.21 -6.10
C ARG A 175 14.34 -5.71 -7.02
N ARG A 176 14.35 -4.42 -7.39
CA ARG A 176 15.39 -3.84 -8.25
C ARG A 176 16.69 -3.54 -7.52
N CYS A 177 16.62 -3.23 -6.24
CA CYS A 177 17.78 -2.87 -5.43
C CYS A 177 18.42 -4.05 -4.68
N ARG A 178 17.86 -5.26 -4.78
CA ARG A 178 18.30 -6.41 -3.99
C ARG A 178 19.77 -6.75 -4.13
N GLU A 179 20.35 -6.58 -5.31
CA GLU A 179 21.76 -6.89 -5.58
C GLU A 179 22.73 -6.00 -4.79
N ARG A 180 22.31 -4.79 -4.41
CA ARG A 180 23.09 -3.87 -3.57
C ARG A 180 23.39 -4.45 -2.19
N TYR A 181 22.55 -5.37 -1.69
CA TYR A 181 22.72 -6.03 -0.38
C TYR A 181 23.65 -7.26 -0.43
N TRP A 182 24.00 -7.78 -1.63
CA TRP A 182 24.75 -9.03 -1.76
C TRP A 182 26.26 -8.87 -1.67
N GLY A 183 26.80 -7.66 -1.87
CA GLY A 183 28.23 -7.40 -1.78
C GLY A 183 28.77 -7.63 -0.36
N LYS A 184 30.04 -8.04 -0.22
CA LYS A 184 30.67 -8.26 1.08
C LYS A 184 31.06 -6.96 1.79
N ASP A 185 31.47 -5.94 1.00
CA ASP A 185 31.95 -4.69 1.53
C ASP A 185 30.81 -3.69 1.75
N MET A 186 30.86 -2.96 2.85
CA MET A 186 29.94 -1.85 3.13
C MET A 186 30.37 -0.64 2.32
N THR A 187 29.88 -0.52 1.09
CA THR A 187 30.10 0.63 0.21
C THR A 187 29.11 1.74 0.53
N ALA A 188 29.40 2.97 0.13
CA ALA A 188 28.47 4.09 0.28
C ALA A 188 27.10 3.83 -0.40
N ASP A 189 27.08 3.11 -1.53
CA ASP A 189 25.84 2.68 -2.20
C ASP A 189 25.05 1.66 -1.37
N LYS A 190 25.73 0.68 -0.78
CA LYS A 190 25.09 -0.35 0.07
C LYS A 190 24.55 0.29 1.36
N GLU A 191 25.32 1.20 1.98
CA GLU A 191 24.90 1.97 3.14
C GLU A 191 23.66 2.83 2.83
N ALA A 192 23.64 3.53 1.69
CA ALA A 192 22.49 4.29 1.23
C ALA A 192 21.25 3.41 1.04
N ALA A 193 21.41 2.18 0.51
CA ALA A 193 20.31 1.22 0.38
C ALA A 193 19.75 0.79 1.74
N TYR A 194 20.62 0.47 2.71
CA TYR A 194 20.19 0.11 4.07
C TYR A 194 19.48 1.26 4.76
N MET A 195 20.04 2.46 4.73
CA MET A 195 19.45 3.64 5.37
C MET A 195 18.12 4.03 4.75
N THR A 196 18.01 3.94 3.42
CA THR A 196 16.74 4.17 2.70
C THR A 196 15.68 3.16 3.16
N LEU A 197 16.00 1.86 3.14
CA LEU A 197 15.01 0.84 3.50
C LEU A 197 14.65 0.88 4.98
N TYR A 198 15.62 1.14 5.88
CA TYR A 198 15.36 1.36 7.30
C TYR A 198 14.40 2.54 7.53
N THR A 199 14.67 3.67 6.90
CA THR A 199 13.83 4.88 7.01
C THR A 199 12.41 4.60 6.55
N VAL A 200 12.26 3.95 5.39
CA VAL A 200 10.96 3.59 4.83
C VAL A 200 10.21 2.63 5.74
N LEU A 201 10.83 1.54 6.19
CA LEU A 201 10.18 0.53 7.04
C LEU A 201 9.78 1.09 8.40
N LYS A 202 10.66 1.88 9.04
CA LYS A 202 10.37 2.55 10.31
C LYS A 202 9.17 3.48 10.18
N THR A 203 9.16 4.32 9.14
CA THR A 203 8.07 5.26 8.90
C THR A 203 6.76 4.54 8.56
N MET A 204 6.82 3.50 7.73
CA MET A 204 5.65 2.67 7.42
C MET A 204 5.09 1.98 8.66
N ALA A 205 5.93 1.50 9.58
CA ALA A 205 5.46 0.95 10.85
C ALA A 205 4.72 2.00 11.69
N LEU A 206 5.24 3.24 11.76
CA LEU A 206 4.59 4.34 12.47
C LEU A 206 3.21 4.68 11.90
N ILE A 207 3.09 4.89 10.59
CA ILE A 207 1.80 5.23 9.97
C ILE A 207 0.81 4.06 9.95
N SER A 208 1.31 2.81 10.02
CA SER A 208 0.49 1.60 10.09
C SER A 208 0.00 1.28 11.49
N ALA A 209 0.63 1.80 12.53
CA ALA A 209 0.33 1.45 13.92
C ALA A 209 -1.16 1.64 14.31
N PRO A 210 -1.88 2.66 13.86
CA PRO A 210 -3.32 2.78 14.12
C PRO A 210 -4.17 1.69 13.45
N PHE A 211 -3.70 1.10 12.35
CA PHE A 211 -4.39 0.07 11.56
C PHE A 211 -4.02 -1.33 12.00
N THR A 212 -2.72 -1.61 12.12
CA THR A 212 -2.13 -2.92 12.44
C THR A 212 -1.20 -2.83 13.67
N PRO A 213 -1.77 -2.55 14.87
CA PRO A 213 -1.01 -2.20 16.06
C PRO A 213 0.00 -3.25 16.50
N PHE A 214 -0.36 -4.54 16.45
CA PHE A 214 0.51 -5.60 16.96
C PHE A 214 1.69 -5.88 16.03
N MET A 215 1.47 -5.92 14.72
CA MET A 215 2.54 -6.12 13.75
C MET A 215 3.51 -4.93 13.76
N SER A 216 2.98 -3.71 13.78
CA SER A 216 3.78 -2.49 13.82
C SER A 216 4.63 -2.41 15.08
N GLU A 217 4.07 -2.77 16.23
CA GLU A 217 4.82 -2.84 17.51
C GLU A 217 5.95 -3.88 17.43
N THR A 218 5.67 -5.07 16.92
CA THR A 218 6.67 -6.12 16.75
C THR A 218 7.84 -5.66 15.89
N MET A 219 7.54 -5.04 14.76
CA MET A 219 8.56 -4.50 13.84
C MET A 219 9.39 -3.39 14.53
N TYR A 220 8.73 -2.48 15.24
CA TYR A 220 9.38 -1.40 15.95
C TYR A 220 10.31 -1.92 17.05
N GLN A 221 9.86 -2.85 17.87
CA GLN A 221 10.69 -3.44 18.92
C GLN A 221 11.94 -4.09 18.34
N ASN A 222 11.80 -4.86 17.26
CA ASN A 222 12.93 -5.55 16.64
C ASN A 222 13.86 -4.61 15.88
N MET A 223 13.34 -3.63 15.16
CA MET A 223 14.12 -2.82 14.21
C MET A 223 14.68 -1.55 14.85
N VAL A 224 13.95 -0.97 15.82
CA VAL A 224 14.32 0.30 16.46
C VAL A 224 14.83 0.06 17.88
N ARG A 225 14.01 -0.55 18.74
CA ARG A 225 14.36 -0.71 20.17
C ARG A 225 15.52 -1.66 20.44
N THR A 226 15.80 -2.58 19.51
CA THR A 226 16.96 -3.47 19.62
C THR A 226 18.27 -2.69 19.55
N VAL A 227 18.35 -1.68 18.70
CA VAL A 227 19.57 -0.87 18.44
C VAL A 227 19.56 0.46 19.19
N ASP A 228 18.41 1.06 19.47
CA ASP A 228 18.27 2.33 20.18
C ASP A 228 17.35 2.18 21.42
N LYS A 229 17.94 2.04 22.60
CA LYS A 229 17.20 1.94 23.86
C LYS A 229 16.64 3.28 24.35
N SER A 230 17.09 4.40 23.78
CA SER A 230 16.57 5.74 24.10
C SER A 230 15.28 6.08 23.36
N ALA A 231 14.96 5.36 22.28
CA ALA A 231 13.68 5.51 21.56
C ALA A 231 12.49 5.20 22.47
N PRO A 232 11.28 5.74 22.22
CA PRO A 232 10.08 5.45 23.00
C PRO A 232 9.86 3.95 23.23
N GLU A 233 9.31 3.59 24.38
CA GLU A 233 9.18 2.19 24.84
C GLU A 233 8.26 1.35 23.93
N SER A 234 7.33 2.01 23.26
CA SER A 234 6.40 1.42 22.32
C SER A 234 6.23 2.36 21.10
N ILE A 235 5.94 1.79 19.94
CA ILE A 235 5.57 2.54 18.73
C ILE A 235 4.37 3.45 18.98
N HIS A 236 3.46 3.04 19.87
CA HIS A 236 2.24 3.77 20.22
C HIS A 236 2.49 5.00 21.10
N LEU A 237 3.72 5.19 21.58
CA LEU A 237 4.19 6.38 22.28
C LEU A 237 5.00 7.32 21.38
N CYS A 238 5.19 6.95 20.12
CA CYS A 238 5.89 7.78 19.15
C CYS A 238 4.93 8.83 18.57
N ASP A 239 5.50 9.97 18.18
CA ASP A 239 4.77 10.97 17.42
C ASP A 239 4.48 10.49 15.98
N TRP A 240 3.45 11.06 15.38
CA TRP A 240 3.17 10.87 13.96
C TRP A 240 4.33 11.40 13.10
N PRO A 241 4.79 10.63 12.09
CA PRO A 241 5.94 11.05 11.28
C PRO A 241 5.60 12.31 10.47
N LYS A 242 6.53 13.28 10.52
CA LYS A 242 6.38 14.52 9.75
C LYS A 242 6.86 14.33 8.32
N LYS A 243 6.10 14.87 7.40
CA LYS A 243 6.47 14.97 5.99
C LYS A 243 7.68 15.90 5.83
N ASP A 244 8.73 15.44 5.17
CA ASP A 244 9.87 16.28 4.73
C ASP A 244 9.70 16.62 3.25
N GLU A 245 9.27 17.87 2.99
CA GLU A 245 9.03 18.36 1.62
C GLU A 245 10.29 18.38 0.76
N SER A 246 11.48 18.43 1.37
CA SER A 246 12.76 18.46 0.65
C SER A 246 13.10 17.13 -0.05
N PHE A 247 12.41 16.04 0.29
CA PHE A 247 12.50 14.76 -0.42
C PHE A 247 11.47 14.61 -1.54
N ILE A 248 10.42 15.44 -1.58
CA ILE A 248 9.34 15.30 -2.55
C ILE A 248 9.81 15.82 -3.91
N ASP A 249 9.78 14.95 -4.91
CA ASP A 249 10.09 15.24 -6.31
C ASP A 249 8.90 14.78 -7.20
N PRO A 250 7.94 15.66 -7.48
CA PRO A 250 6.76 15.31 -8.25
C PRO A 250 7.06 14.88 -9.68
N GLU A 251 8.14 15.39 -10.29
CA GLU A 251 8.55 15.00 -11.63
C GLU A 251 9.09 13.57 -11.64
N LEU A 252 9.94 13.23 -10.69
CA LEU A 252 10.44 11.87 -10.50
C LEU A 252 9.31 10.88 -10.25
N GLU A 253 8.35 11.22 -9.38
CA GLU A 253 7.18 10.37 -9.10
C GLU A 253 6.32 10.17 -10.35
N ALA A 254 6.04 11.23 -11.12
CA ALA A 254 5.23 11.15 -12.33
C ALA A 254 5.92 10.32 -13.43
N ASN A 255 7.23 10.51 -13.62
CA ASN A 255 8.00 9.73 -14.59
C ASN A 255 8.05 8.25 -14.20
N MET A 256 8.26 7.93 -12.93
CA MET A 256 8.22 6.55 -12.45
C MET A 256 6.81 5.93 -12.57
N ALA A 257 5.75 6.67 -12.31
CA ALA A 257 4.38 6.20 -12.53
C ALA A 257 4.18 5.82 -14.01
N ALA A 258 4.64 6.66 -14.94
CA ALA A 258 4.60 6.33 -16.38
C ALA A 258 5.41 5.07 -16.71
N VAL A 259 6.58 4.86 -16.09
CA VAL A 259 7.37 3.62 -16.24
C VAL A 259 6.56 2.41 -15.79
N LEU A 260 5.93 2.49 -14.61
CA LEU A 260 5.13 1.40 -14.06
C LEU A 260 3.98 1.03 -15.02
N ASP A 261 3.25 2.02 -15.51
CA ASP A 261 2.15 1.83 -16.47
C ASP A 261 2.64 1.17 -17.78
N ILE A 262 3.73 1.68 -18.34
CA ILE A 262 4.33 1.12 -19.58
C ILE A 262 4.75 -0.33 -19.36
N VAL A 263 5.34 -0.66 -18.21
CA VAL A 263 5.76 -2.04 -17.90
C VAL A 263 4.55 -2.96 -17.75
N VAL A 264 3.46 -2.51 -17.10
CA VAL A 264 2.22 -3.29 -16.99
C VAL A 264 1.61 -3.55 -18.38
N LEU A 265 1.51 -2.53 -19.22
CA LEU A 265 1.02 -2.65 -20.60
C LEU A 265 1.92 -3.54 -21.45
N GLY A 266 3.24 -3.40 -21.33
CA GLY A 266 4.23 -4.22 -22.04
C GLY A 266 4.15 -5.71 -21.64
N ARG A 267 3.98 -6.01 -20.35
CA ARG A 267 3.74 -7.39 -19.89
C ARG A 267 2.43 -7.95 -20.44
N SER A 268 1.37 -7.14 -20.47
CA SER A 268 0.08 -7.52 -21.05
C SER A 268 0.19 -7.81 -22.55
N ALA A 269 0.91 -6.97 -23.30
CA ALA A 269 1.16 -7.18 -24.73
C ALA A 269 1.98 -8.46 -24.97
N ARG A 270 3.02 -8.74 -24.18
CA ARG A 270 3.80 -9.98 -24.26
C ARG A 270 2.92 -11.21 -23.98
N ASN A 271 2.07 -11.15 -22.96
CA ASN A 271 1.15 -12.24 -22.65
C ASN A 271 0.15 -12.49 -23.79
N ALA A 272 -0.39 -11.42 -24.38
CA ALA A 272 -1.30 -11.53 -25.54
C ALA A 272 -0.62 -12.16 -26.76
N ALA A 273 0.68 -11.91 -26.96
CA ALA A 273 1.50 -12.48 -28.04
C ALA A 273 2.12 -13.85 -27.69
N ASN A 274 1.85 -14.41 -26.47
CA ASN A 274 2.49 -15.61 -25.94
C ASN A 274 4.03 -15.55 -25.87
N ILE A 275 4.60 -14.35 -25.70
CA ILE A 275 6.04 -14.13 -25.54
C ILE A 275 6.39 -14.16 -24.05
N LYS A 276 7.20 -15.12 -23.61
CA LYS A 276 7.61 -15.21 -22.21
C LYS A 276 8.51 -14.03 -21.81
N ASN A 277 8.41 -13.54 -20.59
CA ASN A 277 9.24 -12.42 -20.12
C ASN A 277 10.76 -12.67 -20.25
N ARG A 278 11.21 -13.91 -20.13
CA ARG A 278 12.62 -14.30 -20.33
C ARG A 278 13.10 -14.28 -21.79
N GLN A 279 12.20 -14.23 -22.75
CA GLN A 279 12.55 -14.15 -24.16
C GLN A 279 12.85 -12.70 -24.52
N PRO A 280 14.07 -12.36 -24.99
CA PRO A 280 14.38 -11.00 -25.40
C PRO A 280 13.60 -10.59 -26.65
N VAL A 281 13.18 -9.33 -26.71
CA VAL A 281 12.53 -8.72 -27.86
C VAL A 281 13.43 -7.62 -28.41
N ALA A 282 13.51 -7.49 -29.74
CA ALA A 282 14.42 -6.53 -30.35
C ALA A 282 13.98 -5.08 -30.09
N SER A 283 12.71 -4.77 -30.33
CA SER A 283 12.19 -3.39 -30.20
C SER A 283 10.78 -3.41 -29.62
N MET A 284 10.47 -2.37 -28.84
CA MET A 284 9.14 -2.07 -28.32
C MET A 284 8.77 -0.64 -28.70
N TYR A 285 7.55 -0.43 -29.12
CA TYR A 285 7.03 0.88 -29.47
C TYR A 285 6.04 1.30 -28.38
N VAL A 286 6.20 2.52 -27.86
CA VAL A 286 5.35 3.13 -26.84
C VAL A 286 4.76 4.40 -27.44
N GLN A 287 3.43 4.46 -27.49
CA GLN A 287 2.77 5.70 -27.90
C GLN A 287 2.72 6.67 -26.70
N GLY A 288 3.36 7.82 -26.86
CA GLY A 288 3.39 8.86 -25.84
C GLY A 288 4.68 9.68 -25.87
N LYS A 289 4.78 10.60 -24.92
CA LYS A 289 5.94 11.46 -24.76
C LYS A 289 7.16 10.64 -24.36
N ALA A 290 8.29 10.90 -25.00
CA ALA A 290 9.57 10.28 -24.64
C ALA A 290 9.95 10.60 -23.19
N LEU A 291 10.42 9.58 -22.49
CA LEU A 291 10.99 9.71 -21.14
C LEU A 291 12.52 9.86 -21.22
N PRO A 292 13.17 10.49 -20.22
CA PRO A 292 14.63 10.48 -20.11
C PRO A 292 15.23 9.09 -20.11
N ASP A 293 16.46 8.95 -20.59
CA ASP A 293 17.17 7.64 -20.82
C ASP A 293 17.19 6.75 -19.56
N MET A 294 17.29 7.33 -18.39
CA MET A 294 17.26 6.63 -17.11
C MET A 294 15.98 5.78 -16.96
N TYR A 295 14.82 6.33 -17.31
CA TYR A 295 13.53 5.62 -17.22
C TYR A 295 13.35 4.62 -18.37
N VAL A 296 13.87 4.97 -19.55
CA VAL A 296 13.88 4.07 -20.71
C VAL A 296 14.66 2.79 -20.40
N SER A 297 15.79 2.90 -19.71
CA SER A 297 16.59 1.74 -19.29
C SER A 297 15.82 0.85 -18.30
N ILE A 298 15.06 1.43 -17.37
CA ILE A 298 14.20 0.66 -16.45
C ILE A 298 13.15 -0.14 -17.21
N ILE A 299 12.48 0.48 -18.18
CA ILE A 299 11.49 -0.19 -19.03
C ILE A 299 12.12 -1.34 -19.83
N ALA A 300 13.25 -1.08 -20.44
CA ALA A 300 13.98 -2.07 -21.23
C ALA A 300 14.37 -3.31 -20.41
N ASP A 301 14.90 -3.12 -19.22
CA ASP A 301 15.27 -4.17 -18.27
C ASP A 301 14.05 -4.99 -17.84
N GLU A 302 12.96 -4.31 -17.40
CA GLU A 302 11.76 -4.95 -16.88
C GLU A 302 11.02 -5.78 -17.93
N LEU A 303 11.08 -5.37 -19.16
CA LEU A 303 10.41 -6.03 -20.27
C LEU A 303 11.35 -6.91 -21.12
N ASN A 304 12.64 -6.97 -20.77
CA ASN A 304 13.65 -7.70 -21.55
C ASN A 304 13.61 -7.34 -23.04
N VAL A 305 13.68 -6.02 -23.30
CA VAL A 305 13.65 -5.42 -24.64
C VAL A 305 14.97 -4.72 -24.91
N LYS A 306 15.54 -4.90 -26.09
CA LYS A 306 16.83 -4.27 -26.44
C LYS A 306 16.69 -2.79 -26.73
N GLU A 307 15.57 -2.36 -27.27
CA GLU A 307 15.30 -0.96 -27.66
C GLU A 307 13.84 -0.59 -27.39
N VAL A 308 13.62 0.53 -26.69
CA VAL A 308 12.30 1.13 -26.47
C VAL A 308 12.22 2.40 -27.30
N ARG A 309 11.23 2.50 -28.19
CA ARG A 309 11.00 3.64 -29.07
C ARG A 309 9.69 4.31 -28.74
N PHE A 310 9.73 5.61 -28.47
CA PHE A 310 8.53 6.42 -28.33
C PHE A 310 8.07 6.93 -29.69
N VAL A 311 6.77 6.85 -29.93
CA VAL A 311 6.13 7.25 -31.19
C VAL A 311 4.87 8.07 -30.89
N ASP A 312 4.57 9.03 -31.77
CA ASP A 312 3.37 9.85 -31.63
C ASP A 312 2.10 9.07 -32.04
N ASP A 313 2.23 8.17 -33.01
CA ASP A 313 1.15 7.32 -33.51
C ASP A 313 1.60 5.86 -33.63
N ALA A 314 0.90 4.97 -32.92
CA ALA A 314 1.13 3.53 -32.95
C ALA A 314 0.12 2.78 -33.85
N SER A 315 -0.74 3.45 -34.60
CA SER A 315 -1.82 2.84 -35.40
C SER A 315 -1.33 1.77 -36.38
N SER A 316 -0.10 1.92 -36.92
CA SER A 316 0.54 0.94 -37.80
C SER A 316 0.95 -0.36 -37.12
N PHE A 317 1.03 -0.39 -35.79
CA PHE A 317 1.46 -1.53 -34.97
C PHE A 317 0.32 -2.16 -34.16
N ILE A 318 -0.89 -1.57 -34.20
CA ILE A 318 -2.05 -1.98 -33.41
C ILE A 318 -3.08 -2.63 -34.31
N SER A 319 -3.57 -3.80 -33.92
CA SER A 319 -4.76 -4.42 -34.53
C SER A 319 -5.91 -4.42 -33.53
N TYR A 320 -7.08 -3.97 -33.98
CA TYR A 320 -8.28 -3.98 -33.14
C TYR A 320 -9.05 -5.28 -33.31
N ARG A 321 -9.36 -5.96 -32.20
CA ARG A 321 -10.24 -7.12 -32.18
C ARG A 321 -11.54 -6.78 -31.45
N VAL A 322 -12.64 -6.75 -32.15
CA VAL A 322 -13.96 -6.55 -31.56
C VAL A 322 -14.44 -7.86 -30.92
N LYS A 323 -14.73 -7.84 -29.63
CA LYS A 323 -15.42 -8.93 -28.93
C LYS A 323 -16.87 -8.49 -28.65
N PRO A 324 -17.88 -9.15 -29.26
CA PRO A 324 -19.28 -8.85 -28.94
C PRO A 324 -19.57 -9.24 -27.48
N GLN A 325 -20.20 -8.33 -26.73
CA GLN A 325 -20.71 -8.62 -25.40
C GLN A 325 -22.04 -9.35 -25.51
N LEU A 326 -21.99 -10.68 -25.55
CA LEU A 326 -23.17 -11.52 -25.71
C LEU A 326 -24.25 -11.31 -24.63
N LYS A 327 -23.86 -10.89 -23.41
CA LYS A 327 -24.80 -10.54 -22.33
C LYS A 327 -25.69 -9.34 -22.66
N THR A 328 -25.21 -8.39 -23.46
CA THR A 328 -25.95 -7.17 -23.83
C THR A 328 -26.53 -7.25 -25.22
N LEU A 329 -25.92 -8.02 -26.12
CA LEU A 329 -26.39 -8.20 -27.51
C LEU A 329 -27.36 -9.37 -27.64
N GLY A 330 -27.18 -10.48 -26.88
CA GLY A 330 -28.03 -11.65 -26.95
C GLY A 330 -29.53 -11.41 -26.68
N PRO A 331 -29.94 -10.52 -25.76
CA PRO A 331 -31.37 -10.17 -25.58
C PRO A 331 -31.97 -9.30 -26.68
N ARG A 332 -31.17 -8.79 -27.64
CA ARG A 332 -31.62 -7.91 -28.75
C ARG A 332 -31.66 -8.60 -30.10
N TYR A 333 -31.22 -9.82 -30.17
CA TYR A 333 -31.25 -10.70 -31.33
C TYR A 333 -31.69 -12.11 -30.90
#